data_b6e31e04a185b9b0327aafdd932ca4af
#
_entry.id   b6e31e04a185b9b0327aafdd932ca4af
#
_cell.length_a   1.000
_cell.length_b   1.000
_cell.length_c   1.000
_cell.angle_alpha   90.00
_cell.angle_beta   90.00
_cell.angle_gamma   90.00
#
_symmetry.space_group_name_H-M   'P 1'
#
loop_
_entity.id
_entity.type
_entity.pdbx_description
1 polymer ?
#
loop_
_entity_poly.entity_id
_entity_poly.type
_entity_poly.pdbx_seq_one_letter_code
_entity_poly.pdbx_strand_id
1 'polypeptide(L)'
;MSEEIMRSIIDYWTARAASYSELNRDELGWGMCERWLSSMESQFPDKPKEEMKVLDIGTGPGFMAILLAQAGYSPDAVDCTAGMLAEAKKNASEYSDRIRFHLMNADALDFADATFDVIVSRNLTWNLPDPCVCYAEWLRVLKPGGRVVIFDANWYRYLFDDEARMEYDRDRDEVAREALRD
;
A
#
# COMPACT_ATOMS: atom_id res chain seq x y z
N MET A 1 7.46 2.06 23.47
CA MET A 1 7.50 0.87 22.57
C MET A 1 6.76 1.13 21.25
N SER A 2 5.49 1.51 21.25
CA SER A 2 4.74 1.82 20.00
C SER A 2 5.35 2.98 19.20
N GLU A 3 5.68 4.10 19.83
CA GLU A 3 6.28 5.27 19.15
C GLU A 3 7.68 4.99 18.60
N GLU A 4 8.48 4.19 19.28
CA GLU A 4 9.83 3.81 18.86
C GLU A 4 9.79 2.90 17.65
N ILE A 5 8.87 1.93 17.63
CA ILE A 5 8.62 1.05 16.49
C ILE A 5 8.15 1.88 15.30
N MET A 6 7.20 2.78 15.48
CA MET A 6 6.69 3.63 14.41
C MET A 6 7.81 4.52 13.81
N ARG A 7 8.66 5.10 14.65
CA ARG A 7 9.82 5.89 14.20
C ARG A 7 10.77 5.03 13.34
N SER A 8 11.08 3.82 13.78
CA SER A 8 11.90 2.89 13.02
C SER A 8 11.30 2.53 11.66
N ILE A 9 9.98 2.34 11.58
CA ILE A 9 9.25 2.09 10.34
C ILE A 9 9.36 3.31 9.40
N ILE A 10 9.13 4.52 9.91
CA ILE A 10 9.22 5.75 9.13
C ILE A 10 10.65 5.95 8.59
N ASP A 11 11.67 5.77 9.43
CA ASP A 11 13.08 5.90 9.05
C ASP A 11 13.45 4.88 7.96
N TYR A 12 13.05 3.62 8.13
CA TYR A 12 13.28 2.54 7.16
C TYR A 12 12.68 2.87 5.79
N TRP A 13 11.40 3.26 5.75
CA TRP A 13 10.72 3.56 4.50
C TRP A 13 11.13 4.90 3.90
N THR A 14 11.54 5.87 4.71
CA THR A 14 12.14 7.13 4.22
C THR A 14 13.42 6.85 3.44
N ALA A 15 14.30 6.01 3.97
CA ALA A 15 15.55 5.64 3.29
C ALA A 15 15.32 4.87 1.98
N ARG A 16 14.19 4.17 1.85
CA ARG A 16 13.86 3.33 0.68
C ARG A 16 12.91 3.99 -0.33
N ALA A 17 12.43 5.18 -0.07
CA ALA A 17 11.37 5.79 -0.89
C ALA A 17 11.73 5.83 -2.39
N ALA A 18 12.93 6.26 -2.74
CA ALA A 18 13.37 6.38 -4.13
C ALA A 18 13.48 5.00 -4.83
N SER A 19 14.19 4.04 -4.22
CA SER A 19 14.38 2.70 -4.82
C SER A 19 13.07 1.90 -4.89
N TYR A 20 12.22 2.00 -3.88
CA TYR A 20 10.91 1.36 -3.91
C TYR A 20 9.97 2.01 -4.93
N SER A 21 10.12 3.32 -5.18
CA SER A 21 9.42 4.04 -6.25
C SER A 21 9.79 3.54 -7.64
N GLU A 22 11.06 3.19 -7.89
CA GLU A 22 11.51 2.61 -9.16
C GLU A 22 10.80 1.28 -9.43
N LEU A 23 10.79 0.37 -8.45
CA LEU A 23 10.07 -0.91 -8.57
C LEU A 23 8.59 -0.72 -8.88
N ASN A 24 7.93 0.25 -8.23
CA ASN A 24 6.52 0.53 -8.47
C ASN A 24 6.25 1.07 -9.88
N ARG A 25 7.13 1.91 -10.43
CA ARG A 25 7.02 2.40 -11.81
C ARG A 25 7.16 1.27 -12.82
N ASP A 26 8.09 0.36 -12.59
CA ASP A 26 8.28 -0.82 -13.44
C ASP A 26 7.02 -1.69 -13.42
N GLU A 27 6.45 -1.96 -12.24
CA GLU A 27 5.20 -2.71 -12.12
C GLU A 27 4.02 -2.04 -12.84
N LEU A 28 3.90 -0.71 -12.77
CA LEU A 28 2.90 0.06 -13.53
C LEU A 28 3.09 -0.08 -15.05
N GLY A 29 4.33 -0.30 -15.50
CA GLY A 29 4.67 -0.51 -16.91
C GLY A 29 4.49 -1.95 -17.43
N TRP A 30 4.37 -2.96 -16.57
CA TRP A 30 4.39 -4.39 -16.96
C TRP A 30 3.09 -4.94 -17.56
N GLY A 31 2.10 -4.13 -17.88
CA GLY A 31 0.83 -4.58 -18.48
C GLY A 31 -0.06 -5.41 -17.54
N MET A 32 0.25 -5.44 -16.24
CA MET A 32 -0.54 -6.14 -15.22
C MET A 32 -1.60 -5.25 -14.54
N CYS A 33 -1.61 -3.97 -14.88
CA CYS A 33 -2.49 -2.97 -14.27
C CYS A 33 -3.98 -3.34 -14.35
N GLU A 34 -4.41 -3.86 -15.50
CA GLU A 34 -5.80 -4.30 -15.71
C GLU A 34 -6.19 -5.45 -14.77
N ARG A 35 -5.27 -6.38 -14.51
CA ARG A 35 -5.52 -7.51 -13.59
C ARG A 35 -5.65 -7.02 -12.14
N TRP A 36 -4.78 -6.10 -11.72
CA TRP A 36 -4.86 -5.47 -10.42
C TRP A 36 -6.18 -4.72 -10.23
N LEU A 37 -6.52 -3.88 -11.21
CA LEU A 37 -7.75 -3.11 -11.18
C LEU A 37 -8.99 -4.01 -11.16
N SER A 38 -9.06 -5.00 -12.06
CA SER A 38 -10.17 -5.97 -12.12
C SER A 38 -10.31 -6.74 -10.79
N SER A 39 -9.19 -7.13 -10.18
CA SER A 39 -9.20 -7.80 -8.89
C SER A 39 -9.77 -6.92 -7.77
N MET A 40 -9.39 -5.64 -7.74
CA MET A 40 -9.95 -4.66 -6.79
C MET A 40 -11.45 -4.44 -7.04
N GLU A 41 -11.80 -4.07 -8.29
CA GLU A 41 -13.18 -3.71 -8.66
C GLU A 41 -14.17 -4.86 -8.46
N SER A 42 -13.73 -6.11 -8.57
CA SER A 42 -14.57 -7.29 -8.31
C SER A 42 -15.09 -7.36 -6.86
N GLN A 43 -14.44 -6.64 -5.94
CA GLN A 43 -14.80 -6.58 -4.52
C GLN A 43 -15.56 -5.30 -4.15
N PHE A 44 -15.64 -4.34 -5.06
CA PHE A 44 -16.24 -3.04 -4.77
C PHE A 44 -17.78 -3.13 -4.73
N PRO A 45 -18.45 -2.29 -3.95
CA PRO A 45 -19.90 -2.15 -4.00
C PRO A 45 -20.38 -1.72 -5.39
N ASP A 46 -21.60 -2.10 -5.76
CA ASP A 46 -22.24 -1.64 -7.00
C ASP A 46 -22.66 -0.16 -6.86
N LYS A 47 -21.78 0.72 -7.28
CA LYS A 47 -21.91 2.18 -7.16
C LYS A 47 -21.12 2.87 -8.27
N PRO A 48 -21.64 4.01 -8.81
CA PRO A 48 -20.89 4.81 -9.79
C PRO A 48 -19.50 5.21 -9.26
N LYS A 49 -18.48 5.14 -10.11
CA LYS A 49 -17.08 5.45 -9.75
C LYS A 49 -16.92 6.86 -9.19
N GLU A 50 -17.64 7.81 -9.76
CA GLU A 50 -17.61 9.22 -9.39
C GLU A 50 -18.18 9.49 -7.98
N GLU A 51 -19.05 8.61 -7.50
CA GLU A 51 -19.66 8.69 -6.17
C GLU A 51 -18.93 7.82 -5.13
N MET A 52 -18.07 6.91 -5.59
CA MET A 52 -17.38 5.96 -4.73
C MET A 52 -16.20 6.62 -4.04
N LYS A 53 -16.23 6.67 -2.71
CA LYS A 53 -15.10 7.15 -1.90
C LYS A 53 -14.18 5.99 -1.58
N VAL A 54 -12.97 6.04 -2.12
CA VAL A 54 -11.94 5.02 -1.95
C VAL A 54 -10.77 5.59 -1.16
N LEU A 55 -10.28 4.83 -0.19
CA LEU A 55 -9.09 5.14 0.60
C LEU A 55 -8.01 4.08 0.33
N ASP A 56 -6.82 4.52 -0.06
CA ASP A 56 -5.62 3.69 -0.18
C ASP A 56 -4.74 3.92 1.05
N ILE A 57 -4.62 2.91 1.93
CA ILE A 57 -3.84 3.00 3.17
C ILE A 57 -2.48 2.32 2.99
N GLY A 58 -1.41 3.06 3.33
CA GLY A 58 -0.04 2.66 3.05
C GLY A 58 0.25 2.73 1.56
N THR A 59 -0.17 3.83 0.93
CA THR A 59 -0.08 4.02 -0.52
C THR A 59 1.34 3.91 -1.06
N GLY A 60 2.36 4.12 -0.21
CA GLY A 60 3.76 4.14 -0.61
C GLY A 60 3.99 5.10 -1.77
N PRO A 61 4.68 4.66 -2.86
CA PRO A 61 4.87 5.47 -4.07
C PRO A 61 3.62 5.58 -4.97
N GLY A 62 2.42 5.20 -4.48
CA GLY A 62 1.15 5.51 -5.10
C GLY A 62 0.56 4.42 -6.00
N PHE A 63 1.06 3.20 -6.00
CA PHE A 63 0.66 2.16 -6.98
C PHE A 63 -0.86 1.98 -7.09
N MET A 64 -1.56 1.68 -5.98
CA MET A 64 -3.00 1.44 -5.98
C MET A 64 -3.79 2.72 -6.27
N ALA A 65 -3.40 3.84 -5.65
CA ALA A 65 -4.04 5.14 -5.87
C ALA A 65 -3.96 5.59 -7.33
N ILE A 66 -2.82 5.37 -8.00
CA ILE A 66 -2.62 5.70 -9.42
C ILE A 66 -3.51 4.83 -10.31
N LEU A 67 -3.55 3.51 -10.09
CA LEU A 67 -4.43 2.61 -10.85
C LEU A 67 -5.90 3.01 -10.73
N LEU A 68 -6.34 3.35 -9.52
CA LEU A 68 -7.70 3.82 -9.27
C LEU A 68 -7.98 5.15 -9.98
N ALA A 69 -7.04 6.09 -9.95
CA ALA A 69 -7.18 7.38 -10.63
C ALA A 69 -7.23 7.23 -12.16
N GLN A 70 -6.42 6.34 -12.74
CA GLN A 70 -6.44 5.97 -14.16
C GLN A 70 -7.80 5.36 -14.56
N ALA A 71 -8.40 4.58 -13.67
CA ALA A 71 -9.71 3.95 -13.88
C ALA A 71 -10.90 4.91 -13.70
N GLY A 72 -10.66 6.18 -13.30
CA GLY A 72 -11.71 7.20 -13.16
C GLY A 72 -12.16 7.47 -11.73
N TYR A 73 -11.60 6.80 -10.72
CA TYR A 73 -11.85 7.13 -9.31
C TYR A 73 -11.10 8.39 -8.86
N SER A 74 -11.45 8.91 -7.69
CA SER A 74 -10.76 10.02 -7.03
C SER A 74 -10.39 9.61 -5.59
N PRO A 75 -9.36 8.76 -5.43
CA PRO A 75 -9.01 8.20 -4.13
C PRO A 75 -8.37 9.23 -3.19
N ASP A 76 -8.56 9.01 -1.88
CA ASP A 76 -7.68 9.49 -0.84
C ASP A 76 -6.55 8.47 -0.64
N ALA A 77 -5.31 8.93 -0.46
CA ALA A 77 -4.12 8.10 -0.35
C ALA A 77 -3.32 8.51 0.88
N VAL A 78 -3.12 7.57 1.81
CA VAL A 78 -2.47 7.82 3.10
C VAL A 78 -1.15 7.05 3.18
N ASP A 79 -0.11 7.72 3.66
CA ASP A 79 1.15 7.10 4.08
C ASP A 79 1.73 7.84 5.28
N CYS A 80 2.44 7.13 6.16
CA CYS A 80 3.11 7.74 7.32
C CYS A 80 4.45 8.39 6.96
N THR A 81 4.92 8.26 5.71
CA THR A 81 6.24 8.68 5.26
C THR A 81 6.13 9.78 4.21
N ALA A 82 6.62 10.97 4.54
CA ALA A 82 6.59 12.11 3.61
C ALA A 82 7.38 11.82 2.31
N GLY A 83 8.48 11.05 2.39
CA GLY A 83 9.27 10.62 1.24
C GLY A 83 8.47 9.76 0.26
N MET A 84 7.67 8.81 0.76
CA MET A 84 6.78 7.99 -0.06
C MET A 84 5.73 8.84 -0.77
N LEU A 85 5.08 9.76 -0.06
CA LEU A 85 4.09 10.65 -0.67
C LEU A 85 4.70 11.60 -1.71
N ALA A 86 5.95 12.02 -1.53
CA ALA A 86 6.65 12.81 -2.54
C ALA A 86 6.88 12.00 -3.82
N GLU A 87 7.26 10.74 -3.71
CA GLU A 87 7.38 9.83 -4.85
C GLU A 87 6.02 9.51 -5.48
N ALA A 88 4.97 9.27 -4.66
CA ALA A 88 3.62 9.04 -5.15
C ALA A 88 3.10 10.19 -6.03
N LYS A 89 3.32 11.43 -5.58
CA LYS A 89 2.95 12.62 -6.37
C LYS A 89 3.70 12.72 -7.70
N LYS A 90 4.99 12.37 -7.73
CA LYS A 90 5.78 12.31 -8.98
C LYS A 90 5.25 11.23 -9.92
N ASN A 91 5.02 10.03 -9.39
CA ASN A 91 4.54 8.88 -10.16
C ASN A 91 3.13 9.08 -10.70
N ALA A 92 2.27 9.77 -9.95
CA ALA A 92 0.89 10.08 -10.37
C ALA A 92 0.83 10.98 -11.61
N SER A 93 1.85 11.84 -11.83
CA SER A 93 1.96 12.67 -13.03
C SER A 93 0.64 13.40 -13.34
N GLU A 94 0.06 13.17 -14.52
CA GLU A 94 -1.20 13.75 -14.97
C GLU A 94 -2.44 13.38 -14.12
N TYR A 95 -2.37 12.30 -13.33
CA TYR A 95 -3.46 11.88 -12.44
C TYR A 95 -3.36 12.48 -11.03
N SER A 96 -2.32 13.28 -10.75
CA SER A 96 -2.06 13.85 -9.42
C SER A 96 -3.24 14.67 -8.87
N ASP A 97 -3.95 15.40 -9.74
CA ASP A 97 -5.11 16.20 -9.36
C ASP A 97 -6.35 15.36 -8.96
N ARG A 98 -6.35 14.07 -9.29
CA ARG A 98 -7.42 13.14 -8.90
C ARG A 98 -7.18 12.46 -7.58
N ILE A 99 -5.95 12.52 -7.04
CA ILE A 99 -5.55 11.81 -5.83
C ILE A 99 -5.31 12.82 -4.71
N ARG A 100 -5.94 12.62 -3.55
CA ARG A 100 -5.69 13.42 -2.36
C ARG A 100 -4.70 12.69 -1.46
N PHE A 101 -3.48 13.22 -1.36
CA PHE A 101 -2.40 12.64 -0.57
C PHE A 101 -2.37 13.20 0.84
N HIS A 102 -2.33 12.32 1.86
CA HIS A 102 -2.36 12.67 3.27
C HIS A 102 -1.20 12.00 4.04
N LEU A 103 -0.48 12.78 4.82
CA LEU A 103 0.55 12.27 5.72
C LEU A 103 -0.12 11.89 7.04
N MET A 104 -0.43 10.60 7.24
CA MET A 104 -1.12 10.06 8.39
C MET A 104 -0.63 8.66 8.70
N ASN A 105 -0.76 8.24 9.96
CA ASN A 105 -0.55 6.86 10.37
C ASN A 105 -1.81 6.03 10.11
N ALA A 106 -1.63 4.74 9.82
CA ALA A 106 -2.73 3.81 9.56
C ALA A 106 -3.62 3.54 10.79
N ASP A 107 -3.13 3.83 11.99
CA ASP A 107 -3.83 3.69 13.28
C ASP A 107 -4.47 4.99 13.78
N ALA A 108 -4.31 6.12 13.05
CA ALA A 108 -4.81 7.44 13.42
C ALA A 108 -5.17 8.25 12.17
N LEU A 109 -6.36 7.99 11.63
CA LEU A 109 -6.86 8.60 10.39
C LEU A 109 -7.72 9.83 10.71
N ASP A 110 -7.31 11.00 10.23
CA ASP A 110 -8.07 12.25 10.39
C ASP A 110 -9.21 12.36 9.36
N PHE A 111 -10.10 11.35 9.40
CA PHE A 111 -11.33 11.31 8.63
C PHE A 111 -12.53 11.05 9.56
N ALA A 112 -13.70 11.55 9.18
CA ALA A 112 -14.93 11.27 9.90
C ALA A 112 -15.30 9.78 9.81
N ASP A 113 -16.08 9.31 10.79
CA ASP A 113 -16.64 7.96 10.78
C ASP A 113 -17.46 7.72 9.51
N ALA A 114 -17.49 6.49 9.03
CA ALA A 114 -18.29 6.08 7.89
C ALA A 114 -18.12 6.98 6.64
N THR A 115 -16.87 7.35 6.32
CA THR A 115 -16.54 8.21 5.19
C THR A 115 -16.39 7.43 3.89
N PHE A 116 -15.72 6.27 3.91
CA PHE A 116 -15.30 5.55 2.71
C PHE A 116 -16.21 4.36 2.38
N ASP A 117 -16.44 4.16 1.10
CA ASP A 117 -17.15 2.99 0.58
C ASP A 117 -16.20 1.78 0.48
N VAL A 118 -14.92 2.05 0.17
CA VAL A 118 -13.87 1.05 0.01
C VAL A 118 -12.57 1.53 0.63
N ILE A 119 -11.88 0.62 1.30
CA ILE A 119 -10.49 0.77 1.72
C ILE A 119 -9.68 -0.27 0.95
N VAL A 120 -8.60 0.16 0.30
CA VAL A 120 -7.61 -0.73 -0.32
C VAL A 120 -6.28 -0.61 0.42
N SER A 121 -5.51 -1.68 0.43
CA SER A 121 -4.15 -1.67 0.97
C SER A 121 -3.32 -2.75 0.28
N ARG A 122 -2.04 -2.48 0.05
CA ARG A 122 -1.11 -3.42 -0.58
C ARG A 122 0.22 -3.44 0.15
N ASN A 123 0.69 -4.64 0.52
CA ASN A 123 2.00 -4.86 1.15
C ASN A 123 2.20 -4.04 2.45
N LEU A 124 1.15 -3.85 3.24
CA LEU A 124 1.18 -3.04 4.46
C LEU A 124 0.99 -3.85 5.73
N THR A 125 0.07 -4.84 5.73
CA THR A 125 -0.44 -5.40 6.99
C THR A 125 0.61 -6.15 7.79
N TRP A 126 1.62 -6.70 7.15
CA TRP A 126 2.77 -7.35 7.78
C TRP A 126 3.67 -6.39 8.59
N ASN A 127 3.56 -5.07 8.34
CA ASN A 127 4.40 -4.01 8.92
C ASN A 127 3.64 -3.12 9.91
N LEU A 128 2.40 -3.45 10.25
CA LEU A 128 1.62 -2.67 11.21
C LEU A 128 2.12 -2.91 12.65
N PRO A 129 2.39 -1.84 13.45
CA PRO A 129 2.84 -2.00 14.83
C PRO A 129 1.80 -2.67 15.72
N ASP A 130 0.53 -2.34 15.54
CA ASP A 130 -0.63 -2.96 16.18
C ASP A 130 -1.77 -3.13 15.16
N PRO A 131 -1.89 -4.32 14.55
CA PRO A 131 -2.93 -4.59 13.55
C PRO A 131 -4.35 -4.41 14.10
N CYS A 132 -4.59 -4.71 15.39
CA CYS A 132 -5.93 -4.59 15.98
C CYS A 132 -6.37 -3.13 16.04
N VAL A 133 -5.48 -2.24 16.44
CA VAL A 133 -5.76 -0.79 16.47
C VAL A 133 -5.98 -0.25 15.07
N CYS A 134 -5.10 -0.62 14.13
CA CYS A 134 -5.23 -0.20 12.74
C CYS A 134 -6.56 -0.66 12.12
N TYR A 135 -6.92 -1.93 12.27
CA TYR A 135 -8.19 -2.42 11.71
C TYR A 135 -9.41 -1.81 12.37
N ALA A 136 -9.37 -1.52 13.67
CA ALA A 136 -10.46 -0.80 14.34
C ALA A 136 -10.63 0.61 13.75
N GLU A 137 -9.53 1.31 13.48
CA GLU A 137 -9.54 2.63 12.87
C GLU A 137 -10.04 2.60 11.40
N TRP A 138 -9.62 1.60 10.63
CA TRP A 138 -10.11 1.40 9.26
C TRP A 138 -11.61 1.13 9.23
N LEU A 139 -12.11 0.29 10.16
CA LEU A 139 -13.55 0.03 10.29
C LEU A 139 -14.34 1.25 10.73
N ARG A 140 -13.74 2.15 11.55
CA ARG A 140 -14.37 3.40 11.95
C ARG A 140 -14.65 4.31 10.76
N VAL A 141 -13.67 4.47 9.88
CA VAL A 141 -13.81 5.34 8.69
C VAL A 141 -14.55 4.68 7.54
N LEU A 142 -14.75 3.36 7.58
CA LEU A 142 -15.50 2.60 6.57
C LEU A 142 -17.01 2.71 6.82
N LYS A 143 -17.78 2.92 5.76
CA LYS A 143 -19.25 2.93 5.83
C LYS A 143 -19.80 1.53 6.16
N PRO A 144 -20.97 1.46 6.79
CA PRO A 144 -21.71 0.20 6.88
C PRO A 144 -21.92 -0.43 5.50
N GLY A 145 -21.54 -1.69 5.34
CA GLY A 145 -21.59 -2.39 4.05
C GLY A 145 -20.43 -2.11 3.10
N GLY A 146 -19.49 -1.23 3.48
CA GLY A 146 -18.24 -1.00 2.75
C GLY A 146 -17.33 -2.22 2.73
N ARG A 147 -16.24 -2.14 1.97
CA ARG A 147 -15.27 -3.24 1.78
C ARG A 147 -13.87 -2.81 2.15
N VAL A 148 -13.13 -3.71 2.81
CA VAL A 148 -11.67 -3.62 2.94
C VAL A 148 -11.05 -4.68 2.03
N VAL A 149 -10.20 -4.25 1.11
CA VAL A 149 -9.53 -5.12 0.12
C VAL A 149 -8.03 -5.05 0.35
N ILE A 150 -7.45 -6.15 0.82
CA ILE A 150 -6.04 -6.21 1.19
C ILE A 150 -5.32 -7.17 0.25
N PHE A 151 -4.18 -6.72 -0.27
CA PHE A 151 -3.25 -7.53 -1.06
C PHE A 151 -1.92 -7.58 -0.34
N ASP A 152 -1.61 -8.72 0.26
CA ASP A 152 -0.33 -8.95 0.92
C ASP A 152 0.29 -10.27 0.49
N ALA A 153 1.62 -10.32 0.44
CA ALA A 153 2.35 -11.55 0.23
C ALA A 153 2.62 -12.25 1.57
N ASN A 154 2.80 -13.55 1.52
CA ASN A 154 3.22 -14.31 2.70
C ASN A 154 4.75 -14.19 2.92
N TRP A 155 5.19 -12.99 3.34
CA TRP A 155 6.60 -12.63 3.50
C TRP A 155 7.37 -13.53 4.46
N TYR A 156 6.67 -14.17 5.40
CA TYR A 156 7.26 -14.98 6.47
C TYR A 156 7.02 -16.49 6.30
N ARG A 157 6.56 -16.93 5.12
CA ARG A 157 6.31 -18.35 4.84
C ARG A 157 7.52 -19.23 5.15
N TYR A 158 8.72 -18.73 4.90
CA TYR A 158 9.99 -19.44 5.18
C TYR A 158 10.23 -19.78 6.66
N LEU A 159 9.48 -19.17 7.59
CA LEU A 159 9.60 -19.48 9.02
C LEU A 159 8.93 -20.80 9.43
N PHE A 160 7.97 -21.29 8.64
CA PHE A 160 7.15 -22.46 8.95
C PHE A 160 6.92 -23.43 7.78
N ASP A 161 7.57 -23.23 6.65
CA ASP A 161 7.50 -24.05 5.44
C ASP A 161 8.94 -24.33 4.97
N ASP A 162 9.33 -25.60 4.96
CA ASP A 162 10.72 -26.02 4.67
C ASP A 162 11.11 -25.73 3.21
N GLU A 163 10.19 -25.88 2.25
CA GLU A 163 10.45 -25.59 0.83
C GLU A 163 10.71 -24.09 0.63
N ALA A 164 9.84 -23.25 1.22
CA ALA A 164 10.02 -21.80 1.19
C ALA A 164 11.31 -21.35 1.90
N ARG A 165 11.73 -22.06 2.95
CA ARG A 165 13.00 -21.81 3.63
C ARG A 165 14.18 -22.10 2.72
N MET A 166 14.16 -23.21 2.01
CA MET A 166 15.23 -23.58 1.06
C MET A 166 15.33 -22.56 -0.09
N GLU A 167 14.19 -22.05 -0.59
CA GLU A 167 14.16 -20.99 -1.58
C GLU A 167 14.76 -19.70 -1.03
N TYR A 168 14.32 -19.27 0.14
CA TYR A 168 14.80 -18.05 0.81
C TYR A 168 16.32 -18.08 1.08
N ASP A 169 16.84 -19.22 1.56
CA ASP A 169 18.27 -19.37 1.83
C ASP A 169 19.08 -19.35 0.53
N ARG A 170 18.60 -19.99 -0.55
CA ARG A 170 19.22 -19.94 -1.88
C ARG A 170 19.30 -18.51 -2.43
N ASP A 171 18.19 -17.76 -2.37
CA ASP A 171 18.12 -16.40 -2.89
C ASP A 171 19.06 -15.47 -2.10
N ARG A 172 19.16 -15.64 -0.78
CA ARG A 172 20.11 -14.92 0.06
C ARG A 172 21.57 -15.22 -0.29
N ASP A 173 21.88 -16.47 -0.55
CA ASP A 173 23.23 -16.88 -0.98
C ASP A 173 23.59 -16.32 -2.34
N GLU A 174 22.63 -16.18 -3.25
CA GLU A 174 22.83 -15.59 -4.58
C GLU A 174 23.11 -14.09 -4.46
N VAL A 175 22.30 -13.35 -3.72
CA VAL A 175 22.50 -11.92 -3.42
C VAL A 175 23.86 -11.68 -2.75
N ALA A 176 24.24 -12.54 -1.78
CA ALA A 176 25.54 -12.42 -1.12
C ALA A 176 26.71 -12.67 -2.08
N ARG A 177 26.57 -13.59 -3.05
CA ARG A 177 27.61 -13.85 -4.07
C ARG A 177 27.70 -12.70 -5.09
N GLU A 178 26.60 -12.07 -5.45
CA GLU A 178 26.59 -10.91 -6.34
C GLU A 178 27.28 -9.71 -5.69
N ALA A 179 26.95 -9.45 -4.40
CA ALA A 179 27.56 -8.35 -3.63
C ALA A 179 29.09 -8.50 -3.42
N LEU A 180 29.65 -9.71 -3.62
CA LEU A 180 31.10 -9.96 -3.54
C LEU A 180 31.81 -9.84 -4.90
N ARG A 181 31.07 -9.59 -5.99
CA ARG A 181 31.62 -9.45 -7.35
C ARG A 181 31.82 -7.98 -7.78
N ASP A 182 31.22 -7.05 -7.02
CA ASP A 182 31.39 -5.60 -7.14
C ASP A 182 32.46 -5.08 -6.16
#